data_f82795bc89e9ffeee6f4187aff9a522b
#
_entry.id   f82795bc89e9ffeee6f4187aff9a522b
#
_cell.length_a   1.000
_cell.length_b   1.000
_cell.length_c   1.000
_cell.angle_alpha   90.00
_cell.angle_beta   90.00
_cell.angle_gamma   90.00
#
_symmetry.space_group_name_H-M   'P 1'
#
loop_
_entity.id
_entity.type
_entity.pdbx_description
1 polymer ?
#
loop_
_entity_poly.entity_id
_entity_poly.type
_entity_poly.pdbx_seq_one_letter_code
_entity_poly.pdbx_strand_id
1 'polypeptide(L)'
;MIIIKNINTPNNTNDQTPPSRLQLLITAAQSGDRQALLQLCEDFSPLLKSEAHREMFYRSLGKDAEGIAVLALIELILKYDGADFANWPGLARCKVHFALFDAMQKQGQIWENEAQVDTDSAAGTELLEACRDADGSLDELARLLLSLDLQEALRQLNPCLLY
;
A
#
# COMPACT_ATOMS: atom_id res chain seq x y z
N MET A 1 -56.92 12.06 20.01
CA MET A 1 -56.62 12.79 18.78
C MET A 1 -55.35 13.61 19.05
N ILE A 2 -54.17 13.03 18.76
CA ILE A 2 -52.85 13.63 19.06
C ILE A 2 -52.31 14.14 17.75
N ILE A 3 -52.16 15.47 17.65
CA ILE A 3 -51.62 16.17 16.48
C ILE A 3 -50.10 16.18 16.62
N ILE A 4 -49.43 15.39 15.80
CA ILE A 4 -47.96 15.45 15.67
C ILE A 4 -47.62 16.62 14.75
N LYS A 5 -47.12 17.70 15.33
CA LYS A 5 -46.56 18.83 14.57
C LYS A 5 -45.20 18.40 13.96
N ASN A 6 -45.20 18.33 12.65
CA ASN A 6 -44.06 18.16 11.80
C ASN A 6 -43.19 19.43 11.88
N ILE A 7 -42.04 19.36 12.56
CA ILE A 7 -41.05 20.45 12.56
C ILE A 7 -39.99 20.10 11.50
N ASN A 8 -40.31 20.49 10.26
CA ASN A 8 -39.33 20.57 9.20
C ASN A 8 -38.59 21.92 9.35
N THR A 9 -37.47 21.94 9.99
CA THR A 9 -36.53 23.06 9.91
C THR A 9 -35.41 22.64 8.95
N PRO A 10 -35.28 23.26 7.78
CA PRO A 10 -34.05 23.13 6.98
C PRO A 10 -32.98 23.94 7.67
N ASN A 11 -32.06 23.31 8.39
CA ASN A 11 -30.84 23.92 8.84
C ASN A 11 -29.96 24.16 7.63
N ASN A 12 -30.19 25.29 6.98
CA ASN A 12 -29.29 25.89 6.01
C ASN A 12 -28.26 26.72 6.81
N THR A 13 -27.32 26.07 7.43
CA THR A 13 -26.13 26.71 7.95
C THR A 13 -25.03 26.56 6.90
N ASN A 14 -24.88 27.57 6.05
CA ASN A 14 -23.63 27.92 5.40
C ASN A 14 -22.61 28.28 6.49
N ASP A 15 -22.17 27.30 7.24
CA ASP A 15 -21.06 27.41 8.16
C ASP A 15 -19.78 27.30 7.31
N GLN A 16 -19.37 28.43 6.73
CA GLN A 16 -18.06 28.58 6.08
C GLN A 16 -16.99 28.67 7.17
N THR A 17 -16.87 27.60 7.95
CA THR A 17 -15.70 27.38 8.78
C THR A 17 -14.49 27.32 7.84
N PRO A 18 -13.42 28.12 8.06
CA PRO A 18 -12.24 28.09 7.19
C PRO A 18 -11.74 26.65 7.08
N PRO A 19 -11.33 26.20 5.89
CA PRO A 19 -10.90 24.83 5.68
C PRO A 19 -9.78 24.48 6.65
N SER A 20 -9.91 23.38 7.35
CA SER A 20 -8.88 22.93 8.29
C SER A 20 -7.55 22.70 7.54
N ARG A 21 -6.41 22.91 8.20
CA ARG A 21 -5.08 22.62 7.63
C ARG A 21 -5.03 21.22 6.99
N LEU A 22 -5.64 20.24 7.65
CA LEU A 22 -5.73 18.86 7.17
C LEU A 22 -6.48 18.77 5.82
N GLN A 23 -7.60 19.47 5.70
CA GLN A 23 -8.39 19.51 4.45
C GLN A 23 -7.58 20.10 3.30
N LEU A 24 -6.86 21.21 3.55
CA LEU A 24 -6.02 21.85 2.53
C LEU A 24 -4.91 20.90 2.06
N LEU A 25 -4.22 20.22 2.99
CA LEU A 25 -3.15 19.27 2.66
C LEU A 25 -3.68 18.06 1.87
N ILE A 26 -4.84 17.50 2.26
CA ILE A 26 -5.44 16.37 1.53
C ILE A 26 -5.82 16.79 0.12
N THR A 27 -6.47 17.93 -0.06
CA THR A 27 -6.87 18.43 -1.38
C THR A 27 -5.64 18.71 -2.26
N ALA A 28 -4.57 19.29 -1.70
CA ALA A 28 -3.32 19.53 -2.42
C ALA A 28 -2.66 18.20 -2.82
N ALA A 29 -2.59 17.21 -1.93
CA ALA A 29 -2.04 15.88 -2.23
C ALA A 29 -2.84 15.17 -3.35
N GLN A 30 -4.17 15.27 -3.33
CA GLN A 30 -5.04 14.74 -4.39
C GLN A 30 -4.85 15.42 -5.74
N SER A 31 -4.46 16.70 -5.75
CA SER A 31 -4.10 17.41 -6.99
C SER A 31 -2.69 17.11 -7.51
N GLY A 32 -1.93 16.24 -6.82
CA GLY A 32 -0.61 15.79 -7.22
C GLY A 32 0.55 16.51 -6.52
N ASP A 33 0.28 17.32 -5.50
CA ASP A 33 1.34 17.95 -4.70
C ASP A 33 2.04 16.92 -3.81
N ARG A 34 3.27 16.57 -4.19
CA ARG A 34 4.12 15.63 -3.45
C ARG A 34 4.53 16.16 -2.07
N GLN A 35 4.70 17.47 -1.94
CA GLN A 35 5.08 18.08 -0.66
C GLN A 35 3.95 17.95 0.35
N ALA A 36 2.71 18.21 -0.06
CA ALA A 36 1.53 18.01 0.78
C ALA A 36 1.39 16.54 1.21
N LEU A 37 1.64 15.59 0.29
CA LEU A 37 1.59 14.16 0.60
C LEU A 37 2.67 13.76 1.62
N LEU A 38 3.91 14.21 1.45
CA LEU A 38 5.00 13.96 2.38
C LEU A 38 4.69 14.53 3.77
N GLN A 39 4.20 15.78 3.83
CA GLN A 39 3.81 16.41 5.09
C GLN A 39 2.73 15.62 5.83
N LEU A 40 1.73 15.10 5.11
CA LEU A 40 0.72 14.22 5.71
C LEU A 40 1.32 12.93 6.25
N CYS A 41 2.22 12.28 5.52
CA CYS A 41 2.92 11.09 5.98
C CYS A 41 3.76 11.36 7.24
N GLU A 42 4.42 12.52 7.32
CA GLU A 42 5.17 12.94 8.51
C GLU A 42 4.26 13.23 9.70
N ASP A 43 3.18 14.00 9.49
CA ASP A 43 2.21 14.35 10.53
C ASP A 43 1.55 13.09 11.13
N PHE A 44 1.31 12.05 10.31
CA PHE A 44 0.73 10.78 10.75
C PHE A 44 1.75 9.69 11.09
N SER A 45 3.05 9.94 10.96
CA SER A 45 4.12 8.97 11.27
C SER A 45 4.00 8.33 12.65
N PRO A 46 3.68 9.07 13.74
CA PRO A 46 3.53 8.46 15.06
C PRO A 46 2.38 7.43 15.11
N LEU A 47 1.26 7.72 14.43
CA LEU A 47 0.12 6.80 14.33
C LEU A 47 0.49 5.55 13.54
N LEU A 48 1.15 5.72 12.37
CA LEU A 48 1.57 4.63 11.51
C LEU A 48 2.52 3.68 12.24
N LYS A 49 3.54 4.22 12.91
CA LYS A 49 4.48 3.43 13.71
C LYS A 49 3.80 2.72 14.87
N SER A 50 2.90 3.41 15.58
CA SER A 50 2.16 2.80 16.70
C SER A 50 1.30 1.62 16.24
N GLU A 51 0.63 1.70 15.09
CA GLU A 51 -0.17 0.59 14.56
C GLU A 51 0.72 -0.53 13.98
N ALA A 52 1.78 -0.20 13.23
CA ALA A 52 2.69 -1.17 12.63
C ALA A 52 3.47 -1.99 13.68
N HIS A 53 3.87 -1.35 14.79
CA HIS A 53 4.62 -2.00 15.87
C HIS A 53 3.73 -2.72 16.90
N ARG A 54 2.43 -2.88 16.66
CA ARG A 54 1.64 -3.80 17.48
C ARG A 54 2.20 -5.20 17.36
N GLU A 55 2.35 -5.88 18.48
CA GLU A 55 3.00 -7.18 18.58
C GLU A 55 2.48 -8.18 17.53
N MET A 56 1.15 -8.22 17.34
CA MET A 56 0.51 -9.13 16.38
C MET A 56 0.95 -8.87 14.94
N PHE A 57 1.08 -7.62 14.52
CA PHE A 57 1.48 -7.26 13.15
C PHE A 57 2.98 -7.36 12.96
N TYR A 58 3.75 -6.82 13.91
CA TYR A 58 5.20 -6.83 13.82
C TYR A 58 5.78 -8.24 13.84
N ARG A 59 5.17 -9.17 14.62
CA ARG A 59 5.58 -10.58 14.67
C ARG A 59 5.36 -11.30 13.33
N SER A 60 4.29 -10.96 12.60
CA SER A 60 3.94 -11.61 11.33
C SER A 60 4.59 -10.94 10.12
N LEU A 61 4.59 -9.61 10.07
CA LEU A 61 5.01 -8.82 8.91
C LEU A 61 6.43 -8.23 9.06
N GLY A 62 6.96 -8.20 10.28
CA GLY A 62 8.28 -7.63 10.56
C GLY A 62 8.36 -6.15 10.15
N LYS A 63 9.44 -5.80 9.46
CA LYS A 63 9.71 -4.43 9.00
C LYS A 63 8.75 -3.97 7.89
N ASP A 64 8.13 -4.89 7.18
CA ASP A 64 7.20 -4.57 6.08
C ASP A 64 5.90 -3.93 6.59
N ALA A 65 5.56 -4.15 7.88
CA ALA A 65 4.39 -3.53 8.51
C ALA A 65 4.38 -2.00 8.38
N GLU A 66 5.52 -1.33 8.51
CA GLU A 66 5.59 0.13 8.35
C GLU A 66 5.29 0.56 6.92
N GLY A 67 5.84 -0.15 5.94
CA GLY A 67 5.58 0.11 4.51
C GLY A 67 4.11 -0.06 4.14
N ILE A 68 3.47 -1.12 4.64
CA ILE A 68 2.04 -1.39 4.43
C ILE A 68 1.19 -0.30 5.07
N ALA A 69 1.54 0.15 6.28
CA ALA A 69 0.83 1.23 6.97
C ALA A 69 0.89 2.55 6.20
N VAL A 70 2.07 2.91 5.66
CA VAL A 70 2.26 4.11 4.84
C VAL A 70 1.45 4.03 3.54
N LEU A 71 1.50 2.90 2.84
CA LEU A 71 0.73 2.69 1.61
C LEU A 71 -0.77 2.81 1.86
N ALA A 72 -1.28 2.23 2.95
CA ALA A 72 -2.69 2.33 3.31
C ALA A 72 -3.13 3.77 3.59
N LEU A 73 -2.27 4.59 4.21
CA LEU A 73 -2.52 6.02 4.42
C LEU A 73 -2.55 6.77 3.08
N ILE A 74 -1.58 6.55 2.20
CA ILE A 74 -1.51 7.17 0.88
C ILE A 74 -2.76 6.83 0.06
N GLU A 75 -3.18 5.56 0.03
CA GLU A 75 -4.40 5.15 -0.65
C GLU A 75 -5.64 5.85 -0.09
N LEU A 76 -5.73 6.01 1.23
CA LEU A 76 -6.82 6.74 1.85
C LEU A 76 -6.82 8.20 1.42
N ILE A 77 -5.67 8.88 1.47
CA ILE A 77 -5.55 10.29 1.06
C ILE A 77 -6.03 10.47 -0.39
N LEU A 78 -5.56 9.63 -1.30
CA LEU A 78 -5.86 9.77 -2.72
C LEU A 78 -7.31 9.43 -3.08
N LYS A 79 -7.96 8.54 -2.31
CA LYS A 79 -9.33 8.07 -2.57
C LYS A 79 -10.39 8.75 -1.71
N TYR A 80 -9.97 9.62 -0.78
CA TYR A 80 -10.92 10.25 0.15
C TYR A 80 -11.77 11.31 -0.56
N ASP A 81 -13.05 11.09 -0.58
CA ASP A 81 -14.08 11.99 -1.16
C ASP A 81 -15.05 12.55 -0.11
N GLY A 82 -14.83 12.22 1.16
CA GLY A 82 -15.69 12.65 2.26
C GLY A 82 -15.53 14.11 2.64
N ALA A 83 -16.62 14.69 3.16
CA ALA A 83 -16.62 16.05 3.66
C ALA A 83 -16.23 16.16 5.16
N ASP A 84 -16.21 15.04 5.88
CA ASP A 84 -15.97 15.01 7.33
C ASP A 84 -14.50 14.83 7.65
N PHE A 85 -13.78 15.94 7.74
CA PHE A 85 -12.36 15.97 8.12
C PHE A 85 -12.14 15.91 9.65
N ALA A 86 -13.17 16.08 10.46
CA ALA A 86 -13.07 16.01 11.92
C ALA A 86 -12.76 14.56 12.37
N ASN A 87 -13.39 13.56 11.75
CA ASN A 87 -13.21 12.15 12.05
C ASN A 87 -12.10 11.49 11.21
N TRP A 88 -11.44 12.24 10.33
CA TRP A 88 -10.44 11.71 9.40
C TRP A 88 -9.27 10.96 10.11
N PRO A 89 -8.71 11.45 11.25
CA PRO A 89 -7.66 10.70 11.95
C PRO A 89 -8.12 9.33 12.44
N GLY A 90 -9.37 9.22 12.89
CA GLY A 90 -9.98 7.94 13.26
C GLY A 90 -10.15 7.00 12.06
N LEU A 91 -10.58 7.54 10.93
CA LEU A 91 -10.70 6.81 9.67
C LEU A 91 -9.33 6.31 9.19
N ALA A 92 -8.30 7.16 9.24
CA ALA A 92 -6.93 6.81 8.89
C ALA A 92 -6.43 5.63 9.74
N ARG A 93 -6.64 5.69 11.06
CA ARG A 93 -6.29 4.61 11.97
C ARG A 93 -6.99 3.30 11.61
N CYS A 94 -8.29 3.33 11.38
CA CYS A 94 -9.07 2.15 10.98
C CYS A 94 -8.56 1.58 9.65
N LYS A 95 -8.33 2.41 8.64
CA LYS A 95 -7.84 1.96 7.33
C LYS A 95 -6.48 1.29 7.44
N VAL A 96 -5.55 1.89 8.18
CA VAL A 96 -4.21 1.34 8.42
C VAL A 96 -4.30 0.00 9.16
N HIS A 97 -5.12 -0.06 10.22
CA HIS A 97 -5.31 -1.28 11.00
C HIS A 97 -5.83 -2.44 10.12
N PHE A 98 -6.85 -2.19 9.32
CA PHE A 98 -7.41 -3.22 8.43
C PHE A 98 -6.43 -3.64 7.33
N ALA A 99 -5.65 -2.72 6.77
CA ALA A 99 -4.64 -3.05 5.78
C ALA A 99 -3.53 -3.96 6.35
N LEU A 100 -3.10 -3.69 7.58
CA LEU A 100 -2.15 -4.55 8.30
C LEU A 100 -2.73 -5.93 8.61
N PHE A 101 -4.00 -5.97 9.00
CA PHE A 101 -4.70 -7.23 9.29
C PHE A 101 -4.84 -8.09 8.03
N ASP A 102 -5.24 -7.50 6.90
CA ASP A 102 -5.35 -8.19 5.61
C ASP A 102 -3.99 -8.72 5.14
N ALA A 103 -2.92 -7.94 5.31
CA ALA A 103 -1.57 -8.36 4.97
C ALA A 103 -1.10 -9.53 5.85
N MET A 104 -1.37 -9.47 7.16
CA MET A 104 -1.06 -10.55 8.10
C MET A 104 -1.79 -11.84 7.72
N GLN A 105 -3.08 -11.77 7.36
CA GLN A 105 -3.83 -12.95 6.92
C GLN A 105 -3.25 -13.55 5.64
N LYS A 106 -2.90 -12.72 4.66
CA LYS A 106 -2.25 -13.18 3.42
C LYS A 106 -0.91 -13.88 3.70
N GLN A 107 -0.11 -13.30 4.60
CA GLN A 107 1.15 -13.90 5.00
C GLN A 107 0.95 -15.26 5.68
N GLY A 108 -0.07 -15.38 6.53
CA GLY A 108 -0.44 -16.67 7.16
C GLY A 108 -0.82 -17.72 6.11
N GLN A 109 -1.61 -17.36 5.10
CA GLN A 109 -1.97 -18.26 4.01
C GLN A 109 -0.77 -18.70 3.18
N ILE A 110 0.20 -17.80 2.96
CA ILE A 110 1.45 -18.15 2.26
C ILE A 110 2.21 -19.20 3.08
N TRP A 111 2.40 -18.97 4.37
CA TRP A 111 3.11 -19.92 5.25
C TRP A 111 2.41 -21.28 5.35
N GLU A 112 1.09 -21.32 5.38
CA GLU A 112 0.33 -22.58 5.38
C GLU A 112 0.51 -23.37 4.06
N ASN A 113 0.76 -22.69 2.95
CA ASN A 113 0.95 -23.31 1.64
C ASN A 113 2.43 -23.54 1.28
N GLU A 114 3.37 -23.00 2.05
CA GLU A 114 4.79 -23.27 1.88
C GLU A 114 5.10 -24.70 2.30
N ALA A 115 5.61 -25.52 1.36
CA ALA A 115 6.09 -26.85 1.69
C ALA A 115 7.36 -26.74 2.54
N GLN A 116 7.35 -27.34 3.73
CA GLN A 116 8.58 -27.50 4.52
C GLN A 116 9.46 -28.54 3.83
N VAL A 117 10.52 -28.06 3.18
CA VAL A 117 11.53 -28.92 2.58
C VAL A 117 12.55 -29.27 3.65
N ASP A 118 12.58 -30.55 4.05
CA ASP A 118 13.63 -31.08 4.91
C ASP A 118 14.92 -31.22 4.10
N THR A 119 15.81 -30.22 4.25
CA THR A 119 17.09 -30.14 3.52
C THR A 119 18.07 -31.24 3.90
N ASP A 120 17.87 -31.92 5.02
CA ASP A 120 18.73 -33.00 5.51
C ASP A 120 18.30 -34.38 4.94
N SER A 121 17.15 -34.45 4.27
CA SER A 121 16.71 -35.65 3.58
C SER A 121 17.15 -35.70 2.12
N ALA A 122 17.39 -36.91 1.60
CA ALA A 122 17.71 -37.13 0.19
C ALA A 122 16.62 -36.61 -0.75
N ALA A 123 15.34 -36.77 -0.35
CA ALA A 123 14.18 -36.24 -1.09
C ALA A 123 14.13 -34.71 -1.10
N GLY A 124 14.50 -34.07 0.01
CA GLY A 124 14.59 -32.61 0.09
C GLY A 124 15.69 -32.03 -0.80
N THR A 125 16.86 -32.70 -0.85
CA THR A 125 17.96 -32.32 -1.73
C THR A 125 17.56 -32.43 -3.20
N GLU A 126 16.90 -33.52 -3.59
CA GLU A 126 16.41 -33.75 -4.96
C GLU A 126 15.36 -32.69 -5.36
N LEU A 127 14.45 -32.32 -4.46
CA LEU A 127 13.46 -31.27 -4.68
C LEU A 127 14.12 -29.89 -4.90
N LEU A 128 15.15 -29.56 -4.09
CA LEU A 128 15.89 -28.31 -4.24
C LEU A 128 16.69 -28.26 -5.54
N GLU A 129 17.25 -29.39 -5.97
CA GLU A 129 17.95 -29.49 -7.27
C GLU A 129 16.97 -29.30 -8.42
N ALA A 130 15.79 -29.93 -8.37
CA ALA A 130 14.74 -29.76 -9.38
C ALA A 130 14.21 -28.31 -9.44
N CYS A 131 14.06 -27.64 -8.31
CA CYS A 131 13.69 -26.22 -8.29
C CYS A 131 14.76 -25.33 -8.90
N ARG A 132 16.07 -25.63 -8.63
CA ARG A 132 17.19 -24.87 -9.19
C ARG A 132 17.30 -25.05 -10.70
N ASP A 133 17.03 -26.26 -11.21
CA ASP A 133 17.01 -26.53 -12.64
C ASP A 133 15.85 -25.82 -13.34
N ALA A 134 14.69 -25.70 -12.69
CA ALA A 134 13.54 -24.93 -13.18
C ALA A 134 13.84 -23.42 -13.23
N ASP A 135 14.52 -22.88 -12.19
CA ASP A 135 14.97 -21.48 -12.15
C ASP A 135 16.01 -21.17 -13.24
N GLY A 136 16.91 -22.12 -13.54
CA GLY A 136 17.87 -22.00 -14.63
C GLY A 136 17.21 -21.82 -16.00
N SER A 137 16.08 -22.49 -16.24
CA SER A 137 15.26 -22.32 -17.46
C SER A 137 14.59 -20.94 -17.54
N LEU A 138 14.11 -20.41 -16.41
CA LEU A 138 13.53 -19.07 -16.34
C LEU A 138 14.59 -17.96 -16.51
N ASP A 139 15.80 -18.17 -16.00
CA ASP A 139 16.92 -17.24 -16.19
C ASP A 139 17.38 -17.17 -17.65
N GLU A 140 17.34 -18.29 -18.38
CA GLU A 140 17.66 -18.34 -19.79
C GLU A 140 16.60 -17.60 -20.64
N LEU A 141 15.31 -17.78 -20.34
CA LEU A 141 14.23 -17.02 -20.97
C LEU A 141 14.33 -15.53 -20.65
N ALA A 142 14.62 -15.16 -19.41
CA ALA A 142 14.81 -13.76 -19.00
C ALA A 142 16.01 -13.11 -19.74
N ARG A 143 17.11 -13.85 -19.92
CA ARG A 143 18.26 -13.38 -20.70
C ARG A 143 17.92 -13.19 -22.17
N LEU A 144 17.14 -14.09 -22.77
CA LEU A 144 16.66 -13.97 -24.15
C LEU A 144 15.76 -12.75 -24.32
N LEU A 145 14.81 -12.53 -23.43
CA LEU A 145 13.93 -11.36 -23.45
C LEU A 145 14.71 -10.06 -23.30
N LEU A 146 15.66 -9.99 -22.34
CA LEU A 146 16.55 -8.85 -22.14
C LEU A 146 17.41 -8.58 -23.41
N SER A 147 17.89 -9.62 -24.09
CA SER A 147 18.68 -9.45 -25.31
C SER A 147 17.84 -8.91 -26.48
N LEU A 148 16.56 -9.31 -26.58
CA LEU A 148 15.62 -8.81 -27.59
C LEU A 148 15.25 -7.36 -27.30
N ASP A 149 14.97 -7.00 -26.06
CA ASP A 149 14.67 -5.63 -25.64
C ASP A 149 15.86 -4.70 -25.88
N LEU A 150 17.08 -5.17 -25.61
CA LEU A 150 18.32 -4.41 -25.87
C LEU A 150 18.54 -4.20 -27.37
N GLN A 151 18.28 -5.23 -28.20
CA GLN A 151 18.41 -5.10 -29.66
C GLN A 151 17.38 -4.12 -30.22
N GLU A 152 16.15 -4.14 -29.71
CA GLU A 152 15.11 -3.21 -30.14
C GLU A 152 15.43 -1.78 -29.70
N ALA A 153 15.90 -1.58 -28.46
CA ALA A 153 16.37 -0.28 -28.00
C ALA A 153 17.54 0.27 -28.82
N LEU A 154 18.50 -0.59 -29.21
CA LEU A 154 19.63 -0.21 -30.08
C LEU A 154 19.16 0.15 -31.50
N ARG A 155 18.12 -0.49 -32.04
CA ARG A 155 17.52 -0.12 -33.33
C ARG A 155 16.85 1.25 -33.30
N GLN A 156 16.30 1.63 -32.16
CA GLN A 156 15.65 2.94 -31.96
C GLN A 156 16.64 4.06 -31.69
N LEU A 157 17.88 3.77 -31.31
CA LEU A 157 18.95 4.75 -31.18
C LEU A 157 19.37 5.23 -32.57
N ASN A 158 19.16 6.53 -32.80
CA ASN A 158 19.46 7.21 -34.04
C ASN A 158 20.93 6.95 -34.45
N PRO A 159 21.23 6.54 -35.71
CA PRO A 159 22.59 6.23 -36.16
C PRO A 159 23.60 7.40 -36.03
N CYS A 160 23.14 8.62 -35.73
CA CYS A 160 24.01 9.77 -35.46
C CYS A 160 24.77 9.72 -34.13
N LEU A 161 24.51 8.78 -33.24
CA LEU A 161 25.19 8.64 -31.96
C LEU A 161 26.31 7.57 -31.97
N LEU A 162 26.56 6.96 -33.12
CA LEU A 162 27.61 5.91 -33.30
C LEU A 162 28.88 6.40 -33.95
N TYR A 163 29.08 7.74 -34.00
CA TYR A 163 30.35 8.37 -34.48
C TYR A 163 30.97 9.21 -33.37
#